data_20af7edb15dbc9f3348b7027e4ea7468
#
_entry.id   20af7edb15dbc9f3348b7027e4ea7468
#
_cell.length_a   1.000
_cell.length_b   1.000
_cell.length_c   1.000
_cell.angle_alpha   90.00
_cell.angle_beta   90.00
_cell.angle_gamma   90.00
#
_symmetry.space_group_name_H-M   'P 1'
#
loop_
_entity.id
_entity.type
_entity.pdbx_description
1 polymer ?
#
loop_
_entity_poly.entity_id
_entity_poly.type
_entity_poly.pdbx_seq_one_letter_code
_entity_poly.pdbx_strand_id
1 'polypeptide(L)'
;MHLLKKLSEQNPKIKLTAISINEGIHDYRDKTLVTAKEFCSKNNIPLKIYSFEKEFGMSLDNALKILDVKPCTICGIFRRYLLNKKSKELNFTKLATGHNLDDECQSIVMNQFKNNIQASARLGPKVGISKNKNFVQRIKPLYLCTEKEVATYAFVNNLLDDFTECPNIPKSYRAQVRDMLNRFENNNIGTKYAIINSFLQILPDLKERFKGQTAGICKNCGETASKDKCNACKYVEKLEKAKIKA
;
A
#
# COMPACT_ATOMS: atom_id res chain seq x y z
N MET A 1 -8.72 3.72 9.82
CA MET A 1 -8.88 5.14 10.20
C MET A 1 -9.61 5.28 11.53
N HIS A 2 -10.80 4.68 11.73
CA HIS A 2 -11.60 4.74 12.97
C HIS A 2 -10.78 4.40 14.24
N LEU A 3 -10.05 3.28 14.25
CA LEU A 3 -9.19 2.89 15.39
C LEU A 3 -8.08 3.92 15.68
N LEU A 4 -7.50 4.50 14.64
CA LEU A 4 -6.48 5.54 14.82
C LEU A 4 -7.09 6.84 15.37
N LYS A 5 -8.33 7.15 15.01
CA LYS A 5 -9.07 8.27 15.59
C LYS A 5 -9.30 8.06 17.09
N LYS A 6 -9.83 6.91 17.51
CA LYS A 6 -9.96 6.55 18.91
C LYS A 6 -8.63 6.65 19.68
N LEU A 7 -7.56 6.15 19.08
CA LEU A 7 -6.22 6.24 19.69
C LEU A 7 -5.74 7.70 19.82
N SER A 8 -6.02 8.55 18.84
CA SER A 8 -5.65 9.97 18.90
C SER A 8 -6.44 10.77 19.95
N GLU A 9 -7.67 10.35 20.24
CA GLU A 9 -8.49 10.92 21.30
C GLU A 9 -7.95 10.56 22.70
N GLN A 10 -7.42 9.36 22.84
CA GLN A 10 -6.78 8.89 24.09
C GLN A 10 -5.37 9.45 24.29
N ASN A 11 -4.70 9.86 23.20
CA ASN A 11 -3.34 10.36 23.26
C ASN A 11 -3.18 11.65 22.42
N PRO A 12 -3.20 12.83 23.04
CA PRO A 12 -3.10 14.13 22.36
C PRO A 12 -1.80 14.35 21.57
N LYS A 13 -0.76 13.53 21.81
CA LYS A 13 0.49 13.58 21.04
C LYS A 13 0.33 13.03 19.63
N ILE A 14 -0.73 12.26 19.37
CA ILE A 14 -1.01 11.69 18.06
C ILE A 14 -1.86 12.67 17.24
N LYS A 15 -1.22 13.33 16.27
CA LYS A 15 -1.92 14.16 15.28
C LYS A 15 -2.22 13.32 14.05
N LEU A 16 -3.50 13.20 13.70
CA LEU A 16 -3.96 12.35 12.62
C LEU A 16 -4.32 13.20 11.39
N THR A 17 -3.83 12.78 10.21
CA THR A 17 -4.23 13.32 8.92
C THR A 17 -4.43 12.15 7.96
N ALA A 18 -5.52 12.17 7.20
CA ALA A 18 -5.78 11.19 6.15
C ALA A 18 -5.14 11.64 4.83
N ILE A 19 -4.53 10.69 4.12
CA ILE A 19 -4.10 10.87 2.73
C ILE A 19 -4.86 9.86 1.86
N SER A 20 -5.53 10.36 0.83
CA SER A 20 -6.15 9.55 -0.21
C SER A 20 -5.49 9.83 -1.56
N ILE A 21 -5.22 8.76 -2.31
CA ILE A 21 -4.70 8.87 -3.67
C ILE A 21 -5.84 8.55 -4.64
N ASN A 22 -6.15 9.46 -5.55
CA ASN A 22 -7.05 9.24 -6.66
C ASN A 22 -6.25 8.71 -7.85
N GLU A 23 -6.39 7.44 -8.15
CA GLU A 23 -5.72 6.79 -9.28
C GLU A 23 -6.41 7.08 -10.61
N GLY A 24 -7.64 7.58 -10.61
CA GLY A 24 -8.47 7.79 -11.80
C GLY A 24 -8.91 6.47 -12.41
N ILE A 25 -9.45 5.57 -11.59
CA ILE A 25 -10.15 4.34 -12.00
C ILE A 25 -11.64 4.68 -12.05
N HIS A 26 -12.20 4.62 -13.26
CA HIS A 26 -13.60 4.96 -13.53
C HIS A 26 -14.56 4.08 -12.70
N ASP A 27 -15.70 4.64 -12.29
CA ASP A 27 -16.77 4.02 -11.51
C ASP A 27 -16.38 3.41 -10.15
N TYR A 28 -15.09 3.40 -9.82
CA TYR A 28 -14.59 2.88 -8.56
C TYR A 28 -14.10 4.00 -7.63
N ARG A 29 -13.20 4.86 -8.17
CA ARG A 29 -12.48 5.77 -7.29
C ARG A 29 -13.33 6.93 -6.80
N ASP A 30 -14.28 7.39 -7.60
CA ASP A 30 -15.16 8.47 -7.22
C ASP A 30 -16.03 8.11 -6.01
N LYS A 31 -16.62 6.91 -6.01
CA LYS A 31 -17.41 6.36 -4.88
C LYS A 31 -16.56 6.27 -3.60
N THR A 32 -15.40 5.64 -3.69
CA THR A 32 -14.53 5.47 -2.51
C THR A 32 -13.97 6.78 -1.95
N LEU A 33 -13.86 7.84 -2.79
CA LEU A 33 -13.47 9.17 -2.35
C LEU A 33 -14.60 9.90 -1.64
N VAL A 34 -15.84 9.70 -2.05
CA VAL A 34 -17.02 10.26 -1.35
C VAL A 34 -17.06 9.70 0.08
N THR A 35 -17.05 8.39 0.24
CA THR A 35 -17.01 7.72 1.54
C THR A 35 -15.83 8.20 2.42
N ALA A 36 -14.64 8.36 1.83
CA ALA A 36 -13.48 8.85 2.57
C ALA A 36 -13.66 10.30 3.04
N LYS A 37 -14.25 11.17 2.23
CA LYS A 37 -14.56 12.58 2.58
C LYS A 37 -15.59 12.66 3.70
N GLU A 38 -16.68 11.91 3.59
CA GLU A 38 -17.76 11.87 4.58
C GLU A 38 -17.24 11.37 5.93
N PHE A 39 -16.51 10.24 5.92
CA PHE A 39 -15.90 9.71 7.14
C PHE A 39 -14.95 10.73 7.80
N CYS A 40 -14.08 11.35 7.02
CA CYS A 40 -13.11 12.32 7.55
C CYS A 40 -13.81 13.57 8.08
N SER A 41 -14.82 14.09 7.38
CA SER A 41 -15.63 15.24 7.80
C SER A 41 -16.36 14.95 9.12
N LYS A 42 -17.08 13.81 9.19
CA LYS A 42 -17.84 13.38 10.39
C LYS A 42 -16.93 13.21 11.63
N ASN A 43 -15.68 12.83 11.43
CA ASN A 43 -14.74 12.58 12.52
C ASN A 43 -13.72 13.71 12.75
N ASN A 44 -13.87 14.86 12.10
CA ASN A 44 -12.95 16.00 12.18
C ASN A 44 -11.49 15.62 11.87
N ILE A 45 -11.28 14.76 10.84
CA ILE A 45 -9.94 14.33 10.40
C ILE A 45 -9.56 15.12 9.16
N PRO A 46 -8.46 15.89 9.17
CA PRO A 46 -7.97 16.54 7.96
C PRO A 46 -7.70 15.52 6.86
N LEU A 47 -8.27 15.74 5.65
CA LEU A 47 -8.09 14.87 4.50
C LEU A 47 -7.33 15.60 3.39
N LYS A 48 -6.25 15.00 2.92
CA LYS A 48 -5.48 15.44 1.75
C LYS A 48 -5.69 14.43 0.61
N ILE A 49 -6.12 14.93 -0.55
CA ILE A 49 -6.36 14.10 -1.74
C ILE A 49 -5.35 14.50 -2.81
N TYR A 50 -4.64 13.51 -3.36
CA TYR A 50 -3.71 13.66 -4.48
C TYR A 50 -4.14 12.74 -5.61
N SER A 51 -3.96 13.15 -6.86
CA SER A 51 -4.38 12.34 -8.02
C SER A 51 -3.21 12.02 -8.94
N PHE A 52 -3.29 10.88 -9.61
CA PHE A 52 -2.33 10.51 -10.65
C PHE A 52 -2.33 11.53 -11.79
N GLU A 53 -3.50 12.03 -12.15
CA GLU A 53 -3.64 13.03 -13.21
C GLU A 53 -2.86 14.30 -12.93
N LYS A 54 -2.96 14.85 -11.70
CA LYS A 54 -2.21 16.04 -11.29
C LYS A 54 -0.71 15.80 -11.13
N GLU A 55 -0.33 14.62 -10.63
CA GLU A 55 1.07 14.34 -10.27
C GLU A 55 1.88 13.69 -11.42
N PHE A 56 1.21 13.00 -12.34
CA PHE A 56 1.84 12.26 -13.46
C PHE A 56 1.27 12.62 -14.83
N GLY A 57 0.32 13.57 -14.90
CA GLY A 57 -0.27 14.05 -16.15
C GLY A 57 -1.26 13.10 -16.81
N MET A 58 -1.71 12.03 -16.13
CA MET A 58 -2.80 11.15 -16.59
C MET A 58 -3.34 10.22 -15.50
N SER A 59 -4.58 9.77 -15.70
CA SER A 59 -5.23 8.74 -14.89
C SER A 59 -4.59 7.35 -15.10
N LEU A 60 -4.87 6.41 -14.18
CA LEU A 60 -4.45 5.02 -14.36
C LEU A 60 -5.07 4.41 -15.61
N ASP A 61 -6.39 4.62 -15.83
CA ASP A 61 -7.11 4.06 -16.98
C ASP A 61 -6.51 4.53 -18.30
N ASN A 62 -6.13 5.80 -18.41
CA ASN A 62 -5.48 6.33 -19.58
C ASN A 62 -4.03 5.80 -19.74
N ALA A 63 -3.30 5.63 -18.66
CA ALA A 63 -1.97 5.04 -18.71
C ALA A 63 -2.00 3.59 -19.21
N LEU A 64 -3.04 2.83 -18.88
CA LEU A 64 -3.20 1.44 -19.32
C LEU A 64 -3.62 1.30 -20.79
N LYS A 65 -4.21 2.34 -21.40
CA LYS A 65 -4.46 2.37 -22.85
C LYS A 65 -3.18 2.53 -23.68
N ILE A 66 -2.17 3.13 -23.06
CA ILE A 66 -0.91 3.49 -23.72
C ILE A 66 0.18 2.44 -23.45
N LEU A 67 0.21 1.89 -22.24
CA LEU A 67 1.25 0.95 -21.81
C LEU A 67 0.69 -0.45 -21.65
N ASP A 68 1.32 -1.41 -22.30
CA ASP A 68 1.07 -2.85 -22.05
C ASP A 68 1.74 -3.28 -20.74
N VAL A 69 1.06 -3.00 -19.63
CA VAL A 69 1.52 -3.34 -18.27
C VAL A 69 0.36 -3.81 -17.40
N LYS A 70 0.66 -4.67 -16.43
CA LYS A 70 -0.33 -5.11 -15.46
C LYS A 70 -0.81 -3.92 -14.61
N PRO A 71 -2.14 -3.65 -14.52
CA PRO A 71 -2.71 -2.49 -13.80
C PRO A 71 -2.17 -2.34 -12.38
N CYS A 72 -2.18 -3.41 -11.59
CA CYS A 72 -1.73 -3.40 -10.20
C CYS A 72 -0.23 -3.06 -10.05
N THR A 73 0.58 -3.28 -11.07
CA THR A 73 2.02 -2.95 -11.02
C THR A 73 2.24 -1.45 -11.06
N ILE A 74 1.72 -0.76 -12.08
CA ILE A 74 1.90 0.69 -12.21
C ILE A 74 1.14 1.44 -11.10
N CYS A 75 -0.09 1.04 -10.81
CA CYS A 75 -0.89 1.59 -9.71
C CYS A 75 -0.12 1.51 -8.37
N GLY A 76 0.41 0.33 -8.05
CA GLY A 76 1.14 0.13 -6.80
C GLY A 76 2.45 0.93 -6.72
N ILE A 77 3.14 1.15 -7.84
CA ILE A 77 4.35 1.97 -7.90
C ILE A 77 4.01 3.44 -7.65
N PHE A 78 3.05 3.99 -8.38
CA PHE A 78 2.66 5.39 -8.28
C PHE A 78 2.04 5.72 -6.93
N ARG A 79 1.15 4.86 -6.39
CA ARG A 79 0.58 5.04 -5.06
C ARG A 79 1.65 5.09 -3.96
N ARG A 80 2.58 4.12 -3.96
CA ARG A 80 3.65 4.11 -2.95
C ARG A 80 4.58 5.30 -3.06
N TYR A 81 4.88 5.73 -4.29
CA TYR A 81 5.66 6.93 -4.54
C TYR A 81 4.96 8.17 -3.96
N LEU A 82 3.70 8.42 -4.32
CA LEU A 82 2.95 9.59 -3.86
C LEU A 82 2.75 9.58 -2.34
N LEU A 83 2.39 8.44 -1.77
CA LEU A 83 2.23 8.33 -0.32
C LEU A 83 3.53 8.69 0.42
N ASN A 84 4.69 8.24 -0.06
CA ASN A 84 5.96 8.60 0.57
C ASN A 84 6.29 10.07 0.35
N LYS A 85 6.27 10.54 -0.89
CA LYS A 85 6.57 11.93 -1.27
C LYS A 85 5.71 12.92 -0.48
N LYS A 86 4.39 12.74 -0.51
CA LYS A 86 3.44 13.65 0.15
C LYS A 86 3.51 13.58 1.67
N SER A 87 3.79 12.41 2.24
CA SER A 87 4.04 12.28 3.68
C SER A 87 5.30 13.02 4.13
N LYS A 88 6.36 13.04 3.29
CA LYS A 88 7.58 13.83 3.56
C LYS A 88 7.30 15.33 3.44
N GLU A 89 6.66 15.77 2.36
CA GLU A 89 6.28 17.18 2.14
C GLU A 89 5.44 17.74 3.30
N LEU A 90 4.61 16.90 3.91
CA LEU A 90 3.77 17.25 5.07
C LEU A 90 4.47 17.02 6.42
N ASN A 91 5.75 16.64 6.43
CA ASN A 91 6.54 16.37 7.65
C ASN A 91 5.91 15.32 8.58
N PHE A 92 5.25 14.30 8.03
CA PHE A 92 4.68 13.24 8.85
C PHE A 92 5.76 12.29 9.38
N THR A 93 5.62 11.88 10.63
CA THR A 93 6.56 10.97 11.29
C THR A 93 6.30 9.50 10.96
N LYS A 94 5.05 9.14 10.65
CA LYS A 94 4.60 7.79 10.34
C LYS A 94 3.52 7.81 9.25
N LEU A 95 3.50 6.77 8.43
CA LEU A 95 2.46 6.50 7.45
C LEU A 95 1.77 5.17 7.83
N ALA A 96 0.59 5.25 8.44
CA ALA A 96 -0.20 4.06 8.74
C ALA A 96 -0.99 3.59 7.51
N THR A 97 -1.00 2.29 7.28
CA THR A 97 -1.79 1.65 6.21
C THR A 97 -2.66 0.55 6.78
N GLY A 98 -3.84 0.34 6.17
CA GLY A 98 -4.81 -0.66 6.61
C GLY A 98 -4.49 -2.11 6.22
N HIS A 99 -3.25 -2.41 5.81
CA HIS A 99 -2.87 -3.78 5.50
C HIS A 99 -3.03 -4.68 6.74
N ASN A 100 -3.70 -5.80 6.54
CA ASN A 100 -4.07 -6.78 7.55
C ASN A 100 -3.22 -8.05 7.44
N LEU A 101 -3.54 -9.08 8.24
CA LEU A 101 -2.85 -10.37 8.26
C LEU A 101 -2.92 -11.06 6.90
N ASP A 102 -4.08 -11.03 6.24
CA ASP A 102 -4.29 -11.66 4.93
C ASP A 102 -3.41 -11.02 3.84
N ASP A 103 -3.32 -9.70 3.82
CA ASP A 103 -2.43 -8.96 2.91
C ASP A 103 -0.95 -9.35 3.07
N GLU A 104 -0.55 -9.55 4.32
CA GLU A 104 0.84 -9.92 4.63
C GLU A 104 1.13 -11.36 4.25
N CYS A 105 0.24 -12.31 4.56
CA CYS A 105 0.35 -13.70 4.11
C CYS A 105 0.48 -13.78 2.60
N GLN A 106 -0.39 -13.09 1.87
CA GLN A 106 -0.32 -13.00 0.42
C GLN A 106 1.03 -12.45 -0.04
N SER A 107 1.54 -11.40 0.62
CA SER A 107 2.82 -10.77 0.25
C SER A 107 4.02 -11.69 0.52
N ILE A 108 4.01 -12.42 1.61
CA ILE A 108 5.04 -13.40 1.95
C ILE A 108 5.09 -14.52 0.92
N VAL A 109 3.94 -15.17 0.66
CA VAL A 109 3.83 -16.28 -0.29
C VAL A 109 4.15 -15.83 -1.71
N MET A 110 3.67 -14.66 -2.13
CA MET A 110 4.02 -14.08 -3.45
C MET A 110 5.52 -13.85 -3.60
N ASN A 111 6.20 -13.41 -2.56
CA ASN A 111 7.65 -13.20 -2.61
C ASN A 111 8.41 -14.53 -2.67
N GLN A 112 7.94 -15.56 -1.97
CA GLN A 112 8.50 -16.92 -2.07
C GLN A 112 8.35 -17.49 -3.48
N PHE A 113 7.14 -17.45 -4.05
CA PHE A 113 6.89 -17.93 -5.41
C PHE A 113 7.67 -17.19 -6.49
N LYS A 114 8.07 -15.94 -6.23
CA LYS A 114 8.88 -15.11 -7.14
C LYS A 114 10.37 -15.11 -6.80
N ASN A 115 10.81 -15.95 -5.87
CA ASN A 115 12.19 -15.95 -5.37
C ASN A 115 12.71 -14.55 -5.00
N ASN A 116 11.87 -13.74 -4.33
CA ASN A 116 12.18 -12.34 -4.01
C ASN A 116 12.43 -12.13 -2.52
N ILE A 117 13.52 -12.72 -2.02
CA ILE A 117 13.91 -12.69 -0.60
C ILE A 117 14.18 -11.25 -0.13
N GLN A 118 14.78 -10.42 -0.98
CA GLN A 118 15.04 -9.01 -0.63
C GLN A 118 13.73 -8.22 -0.40
N ALA A 119 12.67 -8.51 -1.15
CA ALA A 119 11.37 -7.91 -0.91
C ALA A 119 10.76 -8.39 0.42
N SER A 120 10.95 -9.67 0.76
CA SER A 120 10.54 -10.24 2.05
C SER A 120 11.21 -9.55 3.24
N ALA A 121 12.49 -9.25 3.16
CA ALA A 121 13.21 -8.51 4.21
C ALA A 121 12.63 -7.12 4.50
N ARG A 122 11.86 -6.55 3.57
CA ARG A 122 11.19 -5.24 3.73
C ARG A 122 9.80 -5.34 4.33
N LEU A 123 9.23 -6.53 4.48
CA LEU A 123 7.91 -6.76 5.07
C LEU A 123 7.94 -6.59 6.60
N GLY A 124 6.79 -6.78 7.20
CA GLY A 124 6.59 -6.74 8.63
C GLY A 124 5.71 -5.57 9.09
N PRO A 125 5.39 -5.50 10.40
CA PRO A 125 4.52 -4.46 10.96
C PRO A 125 5.11 -3.06 10.83
N LYS A 126 6.45 -2.94 10.80
CA LYS A 126 7.22 -1.76 10.42
C LYS A 126 7.95 -2.06 9.12
N VAL A 127 7.52 -1.41 8.05
CA VAL A 127 8.05 -1.65 6.70
C VAL A 127 9.45 -1.08 6.54
N GLY A 128 10.33 -1.83 5.87
CA GLY A 128 11.72 -1.45 5.60
C GLY A 128 12.74 -2.25 6.41
N ILE A 129 14.00 -2.18 5.97
CA ILE A 129 15.12 -2.90 6.60
C ILE A 129 15.75 -2.03 7.68
N SER A 130 16.04 -0.76 7.37
CA SER A 130 16.63 0.21 8.27
C SER A 130 15.90 1.55 8.20
N LYS A 131 16.10 2.41 9.19
CA LYS A 131 15.63 3.80 9.14
C LYS A 131 16.37 4.52 8.01
N ASN A 132 15.63 5.22 7.16
CA ASN A 132 16.19 6.03 6.10
C ASN A 132 15.50 7.41 6.14
N LYS A 133 16.28 8.49 6.16
CA LYS A 133 15.76 9.87 6.22
C LYS A 133 14.87 10.23 5.02
N ASN A 134 15.01 9.51 3.91
CA ASN A 134 14.21 9.70 2.70
C ASN A 134 12.90 8.92 2.70
N PHE A 135 12.60 8.18 3.78
CA PHE A 135 11.36 7.43 3.93
C PHE A 135 10.60 7.83 5.18
N VAL A 136 9.34 8.15 5.02
CA VAL A 136 8.39 8.15 6.15
C VAL A 136 8.10 6.69 6.49
N GLN A 137 8.39 6.29 7.72
CA GLN A 137 8.23 4.91 8.14
C GLN A 137 6.77 4.47 8.03
N ARG A 138 6.52 3.48 7.19
CA ARG A 138 5.21 2.85 7.09
C ARG A 138 5.01 1.86 8.21
N ILE A 139 3.82 1.93 8.83
CA ILE A 139 3.37 1.01 9.87
C ILE A 139 2.03 0.38 9.47
N LYS A 140 1.77 -0.81 10.00
CA LYS A 140 0.57 -1.60 9.72
C LYS A 140 -0.09 -1.98 11.04
N PRO A 141 -0.97 -1.12 11.57
CA PRO A 141 -1.60 -1.37 12.87
C PRO A 141 -2.44 -2.66 12.92
N LEU A 142 -2.98 -3.10 11.77
CA LEU A 142 -3.83 -4.29 11.65
C LEU A 142 -3.04 -5.55 11.24
N TYR A 143 -1.72 -5.56 11.40
CA TYR A 143 -0.83 -6.60 10.89
C TYR A 143 -1.21 -8.04 11.34
N LEU A 144 -1.74 -8.18 12.55
CA LEU A 144 -2.15 -9.46 13.14
C LEU A 144 -3.68 -9.67 13.14
N CYS A 145 -4.46 -8.76 12.54
CA CYS A 145 -5.90 -8.90 12.41
C CYS A 145 -6.22 -9.52 11.05
N THR A 146 -7.08 -10.53 11.01
CA THR A 146 -7.56 -11.13 9.76
C THR A 146 -8.47 -10.16 8.99
N GLU A 147 -8.60 -10.35 7.68
CA GLU A 147 -9.55 -9.60 6.86
C GLU A 147 -10.98 -9.75 7.39
N LYS A 148 -11.35 -10.95 7.84
CA LYS A 148 -12.66 -11.26 8.43
C LYS A 148 -12.90 -10.45 9.70
N GLU A 149 -11.93 -10.39 10.62
CA GLU A 149 -12.04 -9.58 11.86
C GLU A 149 -12.19 -8.09 11.54
N VAL A 150 -11.40 -7.59 10.58
CA VAL A 150 -11.48 -6.18 10.16
C VAL A 150 -12.84 -5.87 9.54
N ALA A 151 -13.37 -6.75 8.68
CA ALA A 151 -14.69 -6.61 8.08
C ALA A 151 -15.81 -6.67 9.13
N THR A 152 -15.74 -7.62 10.05
CA THR A 152 -16.71 -7.75 11.16
C THR A 152 -16.68 -6.49 12.05
N TYR A 153 -15.50 -6.00 12.41
CA TYR A 153 -15.37 -4.75 13.16
C TYR A 153 -16.00 -3.58 12.42
N ALA A 154 -15.75 -3.46 11.13
CA ALA A 154 -16.32 -2.38 10.33
C ALA A 154 -17.85 -2.48 10.25
N PHE A 155 -18.38 -3.68 10.07
CA PHE A 155 -19.82 -3.92 10.05
C PHE A 155 -20.51 -3.54 11.37
N VAL A 156 -20.02 -4.04 12.49
CA VAL A 156 -20.59 -3.78 13.83
C VAL A 156 -20.53 -2.29 14.20
N ASN A 157 -19.54 -1.56 13.69
CA ASN A 157 -19.41 -0.12 13.93
C ASN A 157 -20.06 0.77 12.85
N ASN A 158 -20.88 0.20 11.95
CA ASN A 158 -21.54 0.91 10.86
C ASN A 158 -20.55 1.75 10.01
N LEU A 159 -19.38 1.17 9.70
CA LEU A 159 -18.32 1.80 8.91
C LEU A 159 -18.27 1.29 7.47
N LEU A 160 -19.09 0.30 7.16
CA LEU A 160 -19.25 -0.24 5.81
C LEU A 160 -20.39 0.50 5.12
N ASP A 161 -20.03 1.20 4.06
CA ASP A 161 -20.96 1.57 2.99
C ASP A 161 -20.95 0.44 1.94
N ASP A 162 -21.15 0.72 0.69
CA ASP A 162 -21.05 -0.29 -0.37
C ASP A 162 -19.65 -0.93 -0.43
N PHE A 163 -19.61 -2.26 -0.35
CA PHE A 163 -18.38 -3.02 -0.53
C PHE A 163 -18.02 -3.07 -2.02
N THR A 164 -17.23 -2.11 -2.47
CA THR A 164 -16.82 -2.03 -3.87
C THR A 164 -15.36 -2.44 -4.02
N GLU A 165 -15.10 -3.53 -4.75
CA GLU A 165 -13.75 -3.99 -5.07
C GLU A 165 -13.23 -3.34 -6.36
N CYS A 166 -11.93 -3.04 -6.44
CA CYS A 166 -11.32 -2.48 -7.65
C CYS A 166 -11.48 -3.45 -8.83
N PRO A 167 -11.95 -3.00 -10.02
CA PRO A 167 -12.21 -3.87 -11.18
C PRO A 167 -10.96 -4.57 -11.72
N ASN A 168 -9.76 -4.10 -11.36
CA ASN A 168 -8.50 -4.71 -11.77
C ASN A 168 -8.02 -5.85 -10.86
N ILE A 169 -8.66 -6.09 -9.70
CA ILE A 169 -8.22 -7.11 -8.73
C ILE A 169 -8.36 -8.54 -9.26
N PRO A 170 -9.45 -8.97 -9.91
CA PRO A 170 -9.63 -10.35 -10.32
C PRO A 170 -8.51 -10.86 -11.27
N LYS A 171 -7.94 -9.98 -12.07
CA LYS A 171 -6.84 -10.29 -13.01
C LYS A 171 -5.46 -10.26 -12.35
N SER A 172 -5.37 -9.98 -11.05
CA SER A 172 -4.10 -9.82 -10.36
C SER A 172 -3.51 -11.17 -9.91
N TYR A 173 -2.19 -11.25 -9.90
CA TYR A 173 -1.49 -12.41 -9.31
C TYR A 173 -1.82 -12.58 -7.81
N ARG A 174 -2.10 -11.48 -7.13
CA ARG A 174 -2.51 -11.48 -5.72
C ARG A 174 -3.85 -12.18 -5.51
N ALA A 175 -4.82 -12.04 -6.41
CA ALA A 175 -6.11 -12.71 -6.30
C ALA A 175 -5.97 -14.24 -6.29
N GLN A 176 -5.13 -14.80 -7.16
CA GLN A 176 -4.86 -16.23 -7.18
C GLN A 176 -4.25 -16.74 -5.87
N VAL A 177 -3.29 -15.99 -5.31
CA VAL A 177 -2.68 -16.34 -4.00
C VAL A 177 -3.68 -16.18 -2.86
N ARG A 178 -4.53 -15.14 -2.89
CA ARG A 178 -5.63 -14.95 -1.93
C ARG A 178 -6.56 -16.16 -1.91
N ASP A 179 -7.03 -16.57 -3.08
CA ASP A 179 -7.99 -17.66 -3.20
C ASP A 179 -7.38 -19.01 -2.76
N MET A 180 -6.11 -19.23 -3.07
CA MET A 180 -5.37 -20.39 -2.58
C MET A 180 -5.27 -20.37 -1.05
N LEU A 181 -4.83 -19.26 -0.45
CA LEU A 181 -4.69 -19.14 1.00
C LEU A 181 -6.03 -19.25 1.73
N ASN A 182 -7.09 -18.68 1.17
CA ASN A 182 -8.44 -18.81 1.74
C ASN A 182 -8.92 -20.26 1.75
N ARG A 183 -8.63 -21.01 0.69
CA ARG A 183 -8.96 -22.43 0.60
C ARG A 183 -8.19 -23.25 1.65
N PHE A 184 -6.90 -22.98 1.82
CA PHE A 184 -6.10 -23.63 2.87
C PHE A 184 -6.60 -23.29 4.27
N GLU A 185 -6.91 -22.03 4.55
CA GLU A 185 -7.42 -21.57 5.85
C GLU A 185 -8.76 -22.21 6.20
N ASN A 186 -9.67 -22.37 5.22
CA ASN A 186 -10.97 -22.99 5.43
C ASN A 186 -10.85 -24.48 5.82
N ASN A 187 -9.86 -25.19 5.27
CA ASN A 187 -9.63 -26.61 5.57
C ASN A 187 -8.72 -26.82 6.79
N ASN A 188 -7.86 -25.84 7.08
CA ASN A 188 -6.85 -25.91 8.13
C ASN A 188 -6.79 -24.57 8.84
N ILE A 189 -7.70 -24.37 9.78
CA ILE A 189 -7.82 -23.12 10.53
C ILE A 189 -6.50 -22.77 11.22
N GLY A 190 -6.07 -21.51 11.09
CA GLY A 190 -4.82 -21.02 11.66
C GLY A 190 -3.63 -21.04 10.69
N THR A 191 -3.81 -21.52 9.45
CA THR A 191 -2.74 -21.55 8.42
C THR A 191 -2.14 -20.15 8.20
N LYS A 192 -2.97 -19.12 8.09
CA LYS A 192 -2.49 -17.74 7.87
C LYS A 192 -1.68 -17.22 9.06
N TYR A 193 -2.11 -17.52 10.28
CA TYR A 193 -1.34 -17.19 11.49
C TYR A 193 -0.01 -17.95 11.54
N ALA A 194 0.00 -19.21 11.17
CA ALA A 194 1.22 -20.03 11.12
C ALA A 194 2.25 -19.44 10.13
N ILE A 195 1.80 -19.01 8.94
CA ILE A 195 2.64 -18.34 7.94
C ILE A 195 3.26 -17.04 8.51
N ILE A 196 2.44 -16.20 9.14
CA ILE A 196 2.91 -14.93 9.73
C ILE A 196 3.89 -15.19 10.87
N ASN A 197 3.56 -16.09 11.80
CA ASN A 197 4.40 -16.37 12.96
C ASN A 197 5.75 -16.96 12.54
N SER A 198 5.77 -17.93 11.61
CA SER A 198 6.98 -18.46 11.04
C SER A 198 7.83 -17.38 10.37
N PHE A 199 7.17 -16.49 9.59
CA PHE A 199 7.86 -15.40 8.93
C PHE A 199 8.47 -14.39 9.91
N LEU A 200 7.76 -14.05 10.99
CA LEU A 200 8.26 -13.12 12.02
C LEU A 200 9.49 -13.64 12.74
N GLN A 201 9.63 -14.96 12.89
CA GLN A 201 10.82 -15.57 13.50
C GLN A 201 12.06 -15.37 12.63
N ILE A 202 11.96 -15.50 11.31
CA ILE A 202 13.09 -15.36 10.38
C ILE A 202 13.30 -13.90 9.92
N LEU A 203 12.36 -13.01 10.16
CA LEU A 203 12.42 -11.62 9.66
C LEU A 203 13.63 -10.83 10.20
N PRO A 204 14.05 -10.95 11.47
CA PRO A 204 15.24 -10.28 11.97
C PRO A 204 16.50 -10.64 11.16
N ASP A 205 16.71 -11.94 10.89
CA ASP A 205 17.86 -12.45 10.15
C ASP A 205 17.82 -11.98 8.69
N LEU A 206 16.64 -11.99 8.08
CA LEU A 206 16.46 -11.43 6.74
C LEU A 206 16.82 -9.93 6.69
N LYS A 207 16.41 -9.17 7.69
CA LYS A 207 16.74 -7.73 7.76
C LYS A 207 18.23 -7.51 7.95
N GLU A 208 18.87 -8.28 8.79
CA GLU A 208 20.32 -8.17 9.03
C GLU A 208 21.11 -8.54 7.77
N ARG A 209 20.75 -9.63 7.07
CA ARG A 209 21.36 -10.05 5.79
C ARG A 209 21.35 -8.95 4.73
N PHE A 210 20.31 -8.13 4.68
CA PHE A 210 20.16 -7.05 3.70
C PHE A 210 20.44 -5.65 4.27
N LYS A 211 20.93 -5.57 5.52
CA LYS A 211 21.36 -4.33 6.15
C LYS A 211 22.55 -3.73 5.38
N GLY A 212 22.57 -2.44 5.22
CA GLY A 212 23.63 -1.78 4.45
C GLY A 212 23.40 -1.74 2.93
N GLN A 213 22.48 -2.54 2.39
CA GLN A 213 22.03 -2.37 1.02
C GLN A 213 21.08 -1.16 0.96
N THR A 214 21.66 0.03 1.07
CA THR A 214 20.90 1.28 1.04
C THR A 214 20.33 1.48 -0.36
N ALA A 215 19.03 1.75 -0.42
CA ALA A 215 18.44 2.29 -1.62
C ALA A 215 19.13 3.63 -1.92
N GLY A 216 19.67 3.78 -3.12
CA GLY A 216 20.20 5.05 -3.61
C GLY A 216 19.10 6.11 -3.73
N ILE A 217 19.48 7.28 -4.21
CA ILE A 217 18.57 8.40 -4.48
C ILE A 217 18.34 8.49 -5.99
N CYS A 218 17.10 8.62 -6.40
CA CYS A 218 16.73 8.86 -7.77
C CYS A 218 17.27 10.20 -8.25
N LYS A 219 18.08 10.20 -9.33
CA LYS A 219 18.65 11.43 -9.89
C LYS A 219 17.59 12.42 -10.42
N ASN A 220 16.39 11.93 -10.77
CA ASN A 220 15.31 12.78 -11.30
C ASN A 220 14.45 13.44 -10.23
N CYS A 221 14.09 12.73 -9.14
CA CYS A 221 13.08 13.20 -8.19
C CYS A 221 13.52 13.19 -6.72
N GLY A 222 14.75 12.77 -6.42
CA GLY A 222 15.25 12.71 -5.04
C GLY A 222 14.63 11.62 -4.16
N GLU A 223 13.68 10.84 -4.68
CA GLU A 223 13.11 9.71 -3.94
C GLU A 223 14.03 8.49 -3.97
N THR A 224 13.81 7.58 -3.04
CA THR A 224 14.64 6.37 -2.98
C THR A 224 14.50 5.49 -4.20
N ALA A 225 15.63 4.98 -4.68
CA ALA A 225 15.72 4.12 -5.85
C ALA A 225 16.75 3.01 -5.63
N SER A 226 16.54 1.85 -6.24
CA SER A 226 17.54 0.77 -6.26
C SER A 226 18.64 0.97 -7.32
N LYS A 227 18.43 1.92 -8.22
CA LYS A 227 19.33 2.33 -9.32
C LYS A 227 19.22 3.85 -9.47
N ASP A 228 19.84 4.42 -10.49
CA ASP A 228 19.84 5.85 -10.80
C ASP A 228 18.45 6.50 -10.92
N LYS A 229 17.45 5.73 -11.37
CA LYS A 229 16.05 6.19 -11.48
C LYS A 229 15.12 5.27 -10.69
N CYS A 230 14.19 5.86 -9.94
CA CYS A 230 13.12 5.11 -9.28
C CYS A 230 12.09 4.58 -10.31
N ASN A 231 11.32 3.57 -9.91
CA ASN A 231 10.35 2.96 -10.81
C ASN A 231 9.23 3.94 -11.23
N ALA A 232 8.84 4.90 -10.37
CA ALA A 232 7.87 5.92 -10.76
C ALA A 232 8.40 6.78 -11.92
N CYS A 233 9.61 7.32 -11.80
CA CYS A 233 10.24 8.10 -12.89
C CYS A 233 10.42 7.31 -14.18
N LYS A 234 10.74 6.01 -14.10
CA LYS A 234 10.83 5.16 -15.28
C LYS A 234 9.49 5.00 -16.01
N TYR A 235 8.39 4.88 -15.26
CA TYR A 235 7.07 4.77 -15.86
C TYR A 235 6.57 6.11 -16.40
N VAL A 236 6.86 7.23 -15.74
CA VAL A 236 6.57 8.57 -16.29
C VAL A 236 7.28 8.76 -17.63
N GLU A 237 8.59 8.46 -17.71
CA GLU A 237 9.35 8.56 -18.96
C GLU A 237 8.80 7.66 -20.07
N LYS A 238 8.34 6.45 -19.73
CA LYS A 238 7.68 5.57 -20.71
C LYS A 238 6.38 6.16 -21.23
N LEU A 239 5.57 6.77 -20.35
CA LEU A 239 4.33 7.43 -20.71
C LEU A 239 4.57 8.65 -21.62
N GLU A 240 5.56 9.47 -21.30
CA GLU A 240 5.95 10.62 -22.13
C GLU A 240 6.39 10.20 -23.54
N LYS A 241 7.29 9.19 -23.63
CA LYS A 241 7.74 8.64 -24.90
C LYS A 241 6.62 8.04 -25.74
N ALA A 242 5.64 7.43 -25.10
CA ALA A 242 4.50 6.84 -25.81
C ALA A 242 3.50 7.89 -26.30
N LYS A 243 3.32 9.01 -25.55
CA LYS A 243 2.53 10.16 -26.02
C LYS A 243 3.09 10.86 -27.24
N ILE A 244 4.42 10.86 -27.41
CA ILE A 244 5.08 11.49 -28.55
C ILE A 244 4.93 10.62 -29.83
N LYS A 245 4.66 9.31 -29.66
CA LYS A 245 4.54 8.36 -30.78
C LYS A 245 3.10 8.12 -31.25
N ALA A 246 2.11 8.59 -30.46
CA ALA A 246 0.68 8.52 -30.77
C ALA A 246 0.17 9.83 -31.38
#